data_0b4e2f2a606fe7ba185ae5028cdcad18
#
_entry.id   0b4e2f2a606fe7ba185ae5028cdcad18
#
_cell.length_a   1.000
_cell.length_b   1.000
_cell.length_c   1.000
_cell.angle_alpha   90.00
_cell.angle_beta   90.00
_cell.angle_gamma   90.00
#
_symmetry.space_group_name_H-M   'P 1'
#
loop_
_entity.id
_entity.type
_entity.pdbx_description
1 polymer ?
#
loop_
_entity_poly.entity_id
_entity_poly.type
_entity_poly.pdbx_seq_one_letter_code
_entity_poly.pdbx_strand_id
1 'polypeptide(L)'
;MLGWELPPHNSGGLGVACYHMSKALALEGASIDFVVPYAASHPNVEFMNVHAATKLDPLARYGLMGAYDSKYLRQIGLDEVDGNDLRDMRGVQKRYTEYVGRMVAKKKPDAIHAHDWLTMEAGMRAKEISGAPLIVHVHATEFDRAGATSGNPLVHEIEYQGLMMADRIFAVSQITKDIIVSRYGIPADKVEVVYNAIDLASLGNYEYDRRTYSYLETLKDEGYTVVATITRFTVQKGLTHFIQAAARASEKHDKLVFLLAGDGEQRDELIRLSADLGIADKVFFTGFVRGKQWRDAYNVADIFVMSSVSEPFGLTALEAAHHNAALIISRQSGVGEILHSIFRYDFWDIDRLADQMIAIATSPALSHDLRTNIRREYARISWKDVARQCMALYHHTIRGATS
;
A
#
# COMPACT_ATOMS: atom_id res chain seq x y z
N MET A 1 3.90 15.22 -11.71
CA MET A 1 3.97 14.11 -10.74
C MET A 1 4.63 12.91 -11.39
N LEU A 2 5.42 12.15 -10.66
CA LEU A 2 6.17 11.01 -11.15
C LEU A 2 5.70 9.75 -10.41
N GLY A 3 5.08 8.82 -11.13
CA GLY A 3 4.55 7.60 -10.57
C GLY A 3 4.97 6.36 -11.36
N TRP A 4 4.91 5.19 -10.72
CA TRP A 4 5.24 3.91 -11.34
C TRP A 4 4.02 3.08 -11.65
N GLU A 5 2.97 3.26 -10.88
CA GLU A 5 1.70 2.55 -10.99
C GLU A 5 0.55 3.55 -11.13
N LEU A 6 -0.45 3.21 -11.95
CA LEU A 6 -1.70 3.97 -12.07
C LEU A 6 -2.84 3.04 -12.53
N PRO A 7 -4.00 3.04 -11.85
CA PRO A 7 -5.16 2.27 -12.30
C PRO A 7 -5.59 2.58 -13.73
N PRO A 8 -6.09 1.60 -14.49
CA PRO A 8 -6.36 0.21 -14.11
C PRO A 8 -5.15 -0.73 -14.21
N HIS A 9 -3.97 -0.20 -14.56
CA HIS A 9 -2.76 -0.97 -14.80
C HIS A 9 -1.80 -0.88 -13.61
N ASN A 10 -1.22 -2.04 -13.21
CA ASN A 10 -0.27 -2.12 -12.09
C ASN A 10 -0.76 -1.33 -10.86
N SER A 11 -1.95 -1.68 -10.37
CA SER A 11 -2.58 -0.96 -9.26
C SER A 11 -2.46 -1.74 -7.95
N GLY A 12 -1.30 -1.60 -7.31
CA GLY A 12 -1.15 -1.88 -5.88
C GLY A 12 -1.61 -0.69 -5.03
N GLY A 13 -1.37 -0.73 -3.73
CA GLY A 13 -1.70 0.38 -2.82
C GLY A 13 -1.08 1.71 -3.26
N LEU A 14 0.14 1.69 -3.82
CA LEU A 14 0.82 2.86 -4.37
C LEU A 14 0.01 3.50 -5.52
N GLY A 15 -0.38 2.70 -6.52
CA GLY A 15 -1.13 3.21 -7.67
C GLY A 15 -2.49 3.77 -7.28
N VAL A 16 -3.19 3.12 -6.36
CA VAL A 16 -4.47 3.60 -5.81
C VAL A 16 -4.29 4.93 -5.07
N ALA A 17 -3.27 5.06 -4.22
CA ALA A 17 -2.97 6.30 -3.51
C ALA A 17 -2.61 7.43 -4.48
N CYS A 18 -1.75 7.18 -5.48
CA CYS A 18 -1.39 8.16 -6.51
C CYS A 18 -2.61 8.65 -7.29
N TYR A 19 -3.51 7.75 -7.68
CA TYR A 19 -4.73 8.08 -8.40
C TYR A 19 -5.64 9.02 -7.59
N HIS A 20 -6.01 8.63 -6.37
CA HIS A 20 -6.93 9.41 -5.56
C HIS A 20 -6.34 10.73 -5.09
N MET A 21 -5.05 10.75 -4.75
CA MET A 21 -4.33 11.98 -4.42
C MET A 21 -4.32 12.94 -5.60
N SER A 22 -3.97 12.48 -6.81
CA SER A 22 -3.94 13.33 -8.01
C SER A 22 -5.32 13.88 -8.33
N LYS A 23 -6.38 13.04 -8.21
CA LYS A 23 -7.76 13.48 -8.40
C LYS A 23 -8.15 14.58 -7.41
N ALA A 24 -7.82 14.40 -6.15
CA ALA A 24 -8.13 15.39 -5.12
C ALA A 24 -7.32 16.70 -5.27
N LEU A 25 -6.04 16.61 -5.64
CA LEU A 25 -5.21 17.77 -5.95
C LEU A 25 -5.74 18.57 -7.15
N ALA A 26 -6.19 17.90 -8.20
CA ALA A 26 -6.80 18.55 -9.36
C ALA A 26 -8.09 19.28 -8.99
N LEU A 27 -8.91 18.73 -8.10
CA LEU A 27 -10.11 19.37 -7.56
C LEU A 27 -9.79 20.60 -6.69
N GLU A 28 -8.62 20.65 -6.05
CA GLU A 28 -8.12 21.83 -5.33
C GLU A 28 -7.32 22.79 -6.24
N GLY A 29 -7.37 22.59 -7.58
CA GLY A 29 -6.86 23.54 -8.59
C GLY A 29 -5.46 23.23 -9.12
N ALA A 30 -4.85 22.11 -8.79
CA ALA A 30 -3.56 21.72 -9.36
C ALA A 30 -3.69 21.25 -10.82
N SER A 31 -2.84 21.79 -11.71
CA SER A 31 -2.67 21.24 -13.06
C SER A 31 -1.58 20.16 -13.04
N ILE A 32 -1.94 18.92 -13.38
CA ILE A 32 -1.08 17.76 -13.18
C ILE A 32 -0.69 17.13 -14.52
N ASP A 33 0.63 17.06 -14.75
CA ASP A 33 1.23 16.16 -15.72
C ASP A 33 1.77 14.94 -14.95
N PHE A 34 1.17 13.76 -15.14
CA PHE A 34 1.54 12.52 -14.45
C PHE A 34 2.30 11.60 -15.40
N VAL A 35 3.53 11.24 -15.03
CA VAL A 35 4.37 10.38 -15.86
C VAL A 35 4.37 8.95 -15.33
N VAL A 36 4.10 7.97 -16.21
CA VAL A 36 4.21 6.53 -15.94
C VAL A 36 5.24 5.88 -16.89
N PRO A 37 5.86 4.74 -16.50
CA PRO A 37 6.89 4.10 -17.34
C PRO A 37 6.34 3.38 -18.58
N TYR A 38 5.06 3.13 -18.69
CA TYR A 38 4.42 2.30 -19.72
C TYR A 38 3.38 3.07 -20.54
N ALA A 39 3.06 2.56 -21.74
CA ALA A 39 2.01 3.09 -22.59
C ALA A 39 0.71 2.32 -22.37
N ALA A 40 -0.29 2.96 -21.79
CA ALA A 40 -1.61 2.38 -21.57
C ALA A 40 -2.71 3.44 -21.65
N SER A 41 -3.94 2.97 -21.90
CA SER A 41 -5.12 3.81 -21.81
C SER A 41 -5.58 3.93 -20.36
N HIS A 42 -5.91 5.15 -19.92
CA HIS A 42 -6.45 5.44 -18.60
C HIS A 42 -7.83 6.12 -18.76
N PRO A 43 -8.88 5.38 -19.14
CA PRO A 43 -10.17 5.94 -19.57
C PRO A 43 -10.90 6.72 -18.47
N ASN A 44 -10.55 6.50 -17.19
CA ASN A 44 -11.18 7.18 -16.05
C ASN A 44 -10.33 8.33 -15.49
N VAL A 45 -9.33 8.81 -16.24
CA VAL A 45 -8.40 9.84 -15.81
C VAL A 45 -8.55 11.07 -16.71
N GLU A 46 -9.57 11.89 -16.42
CA GLU A 46 -9.81 13.16 -17.14
C GLU A 46 -9.28 14.38 -16.38
N PHE A 47 -8.90 14.22 -15.12
CA PHE A 47 -8.48 15.29 -14.20
C PHE A 47 -6.97 15.62 -14.28
N MET A 48 -6.20 14.86 -15.07
CA MET A 48 -4.75 15.09 -15.27
C MET A 48 -4.29 14.58 -16.63
N ASN A 49 -3.13 15.07 -17.09
CA ASN A 49 -2.49 14.57 -18.30
C ASN A 49 -1.57 13.40 -17.96
N VAL A 50 -1.82 12.21 -18.50
CA VAL A 50 -0.96 11.03 -18.29
C VAL A 50 0.02 10.91 -19.45
N HIS A 51 1.30 10.79 -19.14
CA HIS A 51 2.40 10.67 -20.09
C HIS A 51 3.10 9.33 -19.95
N ALA A 52 3.27 8.61 -21.04
CA ALA A 52 4.02 7.37 -21.11
C ALA A 52 5.50 7.65 -21.40
N ALA A 53 6.40 7.28 -20.51
CA ALA A 53 7.83 7.47 -20.70
C ALA A 53 8.44 6.50 -21.71
N THR A 54 7.85 5.30 -21.85
CA THR A 54 8.26 4.28 -22.83
C THR A 54 7.06 3.76 -23.60
N LYS A 55 7.33 2.92 -24.62
CA LYS A 55 6.29 2.22 -25.38
C LYS A 55 5.99 0.82 -24.84
N LEU A 56 6.42 0.52 -23.61
CA LEU A 56 6.14 -0.74 -22.96
C LEU A 56 4.64 -0.96 -22.79
N ASP A 57 4.17 -2.16 -23.18
CA ASP A 57 2.82 -2.63 -22.89
C ASP A 57 2.79 -3.20 -21.47
N PRO A 58 1.95 -2.67 -20.55
CA PRO A 58 1.83 -3.18 -19.20
C PRO A 58 1.29 -4.62 -19.13
N LEU A 59 0.67 -5.10 -20.22
CA LEU A 59 0.15 -6.47 -20.36
C LEU A 59 1.15 -7.42 -21.04
N ALA A 60 2.29 -6.93 -21.50
CA ALA A 60 3.32 -7.79 -22.09
C ALA A 60 3.80 -8.85 -21.09
N ARG A 61 4.21 -10.02 -21.59
CA ARG A 61 4.56 -11.26 -20.86
C ARG A 61 5.54 -11.10 -19.66
N TYR A 62 6.20 -9.97 -19.58
CA TYR A 62 7.14 -9.58 -18.52
C TYR A 62 6.60 -8.43 -17.72
N GLY A 63 5.29 -8.41 -17.43
CA GLY A 63 4.54 -7.31 -16.82
C GLY A 63 5.43 -6.42 -15.98
N LEU A 64 5.30 -5.11 -16.14
CA LEU A 64 6.00 -4.16 -15.28
C LEU A 64 5.77 -4.60 -13.84
N MET A 65 6.82 -5.14 -13.24
CA MET A 65 6.78 -5.58 -11.86
C MET A 65 6.47 -4.38 -11.02
N GLY A 66 5.47 -4.49 -10.16
CA GLY A 66 5.12 -3.43 -9.22
C GLY A 66 6.32 -3.05 -8.37
N ALA A 67 6.32 -1.85 -7.83
CA ALA A 67 7.38 -1.32 -6.95
C ALA A 67 7.79 -2.26 -5.80
N TYR A 68 7.00 -3.28 -5.57
CA TYR A 68 7.10 -4.23 -4.44
C TYR A 68 7.28 -5.69 -4.86
N ASP A 69 7.71 -5.98 -6.10
CA ASP A 69 7.94 -7.35 -6.54
C ASP A 69 9.25 -7.90 -5.95
N SER A 70 9.10 -8.77 -4.94
CA SER A 70 10.22 -9.34 -4.18
C SER A 70 11.12 -10.28 -5.01
N LYS A 71 10.60 -10.93 -6.05
CA LYS A 71 11.40 -11.79 -6.93
C LYS A 71 12.40 -10.98 -7.73
N TYR A 72 11.97 -9.83 -8.21
CA TYR A 72 12.81 -8.95 -9.00
C TYR A 72 13.85 -8.21 -8.13
N LEU A 73 13.44 -7.71 -6.97
CA LEU A 73 14.35 -7.01 -6.04
C LEU A 73 15.53 -7.87 -5.59
N ARG A 74 15.37 -9.22 -5.54
CA ARG A 74 16.47 -10.16 -5.26
C ARG A 74 17.41 -10.37 -6.45
N GLN A 75 16.97 -10.09 -7.68
CA GLN A 75 17.75 -10.30 -8.91
C GLN A 75 18.52 -9.05 -9.36
N ILE A 76 18.23 -7.88 -8.78
CA ILE A 76 19.00 -6.68 -9.08
C ILE A 76 20.39 -6.82 -8.41
N GLY A 77 21.30 -7.46 -9.12
CA GLY A 77 22.72 -7.44 -8.79
C GLY A 77 23.34 -6.08 -9.12
N LEU A 78 24.51 -5.81 -8.56
CA LEU A 78 25.31 -4.62 -8.87
C LEU A 78 25.96 -4.68 -10.26
N ASP A 79 25.70 -5.71 -11.06
CA ASP A 79 26.28 -5.89 -12.38
C ASP A 79 25.70 -4.86 -13.35
N GLU A 80 26.57 -4.27 -14.16
CA GLU A 80 26.23 -3.32 -15.22
C GLU A 80 25.22 -3.93 -16.20
N VAL A 81 23.96 -3.55 -16.07
CA VAL A 81 22.91 -3.94 -17.01
C VAL A 81 22.95 -2.98 -18.19
N ASP A 82 22.91 -3.53 -19.42
CA ASP A 82 22.76 -2.74 -20.63
C ASP A 82 21.46 -1.93 -20.55
N GLY A 83 21.59 -0.62 -20.26
CA GLY A 83 20.47 0.31 -20.08
C GLY A 83 19.54 0.47 -21.28
N ASN A 84 19.72 -0.35 -22.33
CA ASN A 84 18.87 -0.42 -23.50
C ASN A 84 17.83 -1.54 -23.46
N ASP A 85 17.94 -2.51 -22.53
CA ASP A 85 16.96 -3.59 -22.41
C ASP A 85 15.73 -3.13 -21.61
N LEU A 86 14.61 -2.91 -22.30
CA LEU A 86 13.31 -2.58 -21.68
C LEU A 86 12.71 -3.75 -20.87
N ARG A 87 13.31 -4.95 -20.91
CA ARG A 87 12.91 -6.10 -20.09
C ARG A 87 13.48 -6.04 -18.69
N ASP A 88 14.46 -5.17 -18.48
CA ASP A 88 15.08 -4.91 -17.19
C ASP A 88 14.55 -3.64 -16.54
N MET A 89 14.25 -3.70 -15.25
CA MET A 89 13.70 -2.58 -14.49
C MET A 89 14.64 -1.37 -14.48
N ARG A 90 15.96 -1.58 -14.37
CA ARG A 90 16.94 -0.49 -14.40
C ARG A 90 17.00 0.22 -15.76
N GLY A 91 16.89 -0.55 -16.85
CA GLY A 91 16.75 0.01 -18.19
C GLY A 91 15.49 0.85 -18.33
N VAL A 92 14.37 0.39 -17.76
CA VAL A 92 13.11 1.16 -17.75
C VAL A 92 13.26 2.43 -16.91
N GLN A 93 13.84 2.36 -15.72
CA GLN A 93 14.10 3.54 -14.86
C GLN A 93 14.97 4.58 -15.56
N LYS A 94 16.05 4.16 -16.24
CA LYS A 94 16.93 5.06 -16.98
C LYS A 94 16.18 5.80 -18.09
N ARG A 95 15.40 5.08 -18.92
CA ARG A 95 14.58 5.70 -19.97
C ARG A 95 13.49 6.61 -19.40
N TYR A 96 12.89 6.22 -18.30
CA TYR A 96 11.93 7.04 -17.57
C TYR A 96 12.58 8.36 -17.11
N THR A 97 13.76 8.30 -16.50
CA THR A 97 14.55 9.47 -16.08
C THR A 97 14.91 10.39 -17.24
N GLU A 98 15.35 9.82 -18.36
CA GLU A 98 15.67 10.59 -19.58
C GLU A 98 14.42 11.27 -20.17
N TYR A 99 13.28 10.57 -20.18
CA TYR A 99 12.02 11.13 -20.67
C TYR A 99 11.59 12.32 -19.82
N VAL A 100 11.58 12.15 -18.48
CA VAL A 100 11.22 13.21 -17.54
C VAL A 100 12.15 14.41 -17.70
N GLY A 101 13.46 14.19 -17.83
CA GLY A 101 14.44 15.27 -18.07
C GLY A 101 14.13 16.08 -19.32
N ARG A 102 13.82 15.41 -20.45
CA ARG A 102 13.42 16.09 -21.71
C ARG A 102 12.09 16.84 -21.58
N MET A 103 11.15 16.30 -20.80
CA MET A 103 9.84 16.91 -20.56
C MET A 103 9.97 18.21 -19.78
N VAL A 104 10.68 18.21 -18.66
CA VAL A 104 10.83 19.40 -17.80
C VAL A 104 11.71 20.48 -18.41
N ALA A 105 12.62 20.13 -19.33
CA ALA A 105 13.38 21.08 -20.10
C ALA A 105 12.49 21.90 -21.07
N LYS A 106 11.38 21.33 -21.53
CA LYS A 106 10.41 21.99 -22.43
C LYS A 106 9.30 22.72 -21.68
N LYS A 107 8.84 22.12 -20.57
CA LYS A 107 7.72 22.63 -19.77
C LYS A 107 8.16 22.62 -18.30
N LYS A 108 8.59 23.80 -17.82
CA LYS A 108 9.06 23.95 -16.44
C LYS A 108 7.87 23.80 -15.47
N PRO A 109 7.91 22.83 -14.54
CA PRO A 109 6.88 22.69 -13.52
C PRO A 109 7.11 23.68 -12.37
N ASP A 110 6.06 24.02 -11.61
CA ASP A 110 6.16 24.77 -10.35
C ASP A 110 6.74 23.91 -9.24
N ALA A 111 6.42 22.61 -9.23
CA ALA A 111 6.94 21.62 -8.29
C ALA A 111 7.02 20.23 -8.95
N ILE A 112 7.94 19.41 -8.46
CA ILE A 112 8.13 18.01 -8.85
C ILE A 112 7.72 17.16 -7.68
N HIS A 113 6.79 16.20 -7.88
CA HIS A 113 6.36 15.26 -6.85
C HIS A 113 6.65 13.83 -7.31
N ALA A 114 7.60 13.17 -6.67
CA ALA A 114 8.05 11.82 -6.98
C ALA A 114 7.56 10.82 -5.93
N HIS A 115 7.00 9.69 -6.37
CA HIS A 115 6.43 8.66 -5.53
C HIS A 115 7.34 7.42 -5.47
N ASP A 116 7.89 7.13 -4.32
CA ASP A 116 8.79 6.02 -4.01
C ASP A 116 10.08 5.97 -4.83
N TRP A 117 10.96 5.04 -4.48
CA TRP A 117 12.32 4.90 -4.99
C TRP A 117 12.42 4.78 -6.52
N LEU A 118 11.42 4.14 -7.17
CA LEU A 118 11.41 3.94 -8.63
C LEU A 118 11.38 5.25 -9.41
N THR A 119 10.92 6.34 -8.80
CA THR A 119 10.78 7.65 -9.45
C THR A 119 11.77 8.69 -8.90
N MET A 120 12.53 8.37 -7.85
CA MET A 120 13.44 9.34 -7.21
C MET A 120 14.54 9.83 -8.15
N GLU A 121 15.19 8.94 -8.92
CA GLU A 121 16.23 9.35 -9.88
C GLU A 121 15.67 10.32 -10.93
N ALA A 122 14.46 10.09 -11.42
CA ALA A 122 13.79 10.99 -12.35
C ALA A 122 13.41 12.33 -11.68
N GLY A 123 13.00 12.30 -10.41
CA GLY A 123 12.73 13.49 -9.61
C GLY A 123 13.98 14.35 -9.41
N MET A 124 15.10 13.74 -9.03
CA MET A 124 16.41 14.41 -8.90
C MET A 124 16.83 15.06 -10.22
N ARG A 125 16.77 14.29 -11.32
CA ARG A 125 17.10 14.81 -12.66
C ARG A 125 16.22 15.95 -13.10
N ALA A 126 14.92 15.87 -12.79
CA ALA A 126 13.97 16.93 -13.10
C ALA A 126 14.28 18.21 -12.32
N LYS A 127 14.63 18.11 -11.03
CA LYS A 127 15.07 19.23 -10.19
C LYS A 127 16.32 19.90 -10.75
N GLU A 128 17.34 19.12 -11.10
CA GLU A 128 18.59 19.64 -11.69
C GLU A 128 18.35 20.47 -12.97
N ILE A 129 17.46 19.99 -13.85
CA ILE A 129 17.20 20.65 -15.14
C ILE A 129 16.30 21.87 -15.00
N SER A 130 15.22 21.77 -14.17
CA SER A 130 14.19 22.82 -14.11
C SER A 130 14.43 23.84 -13.02
N GLY A 131 15.19 23.49 -11.97
CA GLY A 131 15.32 24.26 -10.74
C GLY A 131 14.05 24.29 -9.88
N ALA A 132 13.01 23.53 -10.25
CA ALA A 132 11.79 23.43 -9.47
C ALA A 132 12.00 22.57 -8.21
N PRO A 133 11.33 22.88 -7.08
CA PRO A 133 11.46 22.10 -5.86
C PRO A 133 10.99 20.67 -6.04
N LEU A 134 11.74 19.73 -5.45
CA LEU A 134 11.44 18.31 -5.44
C LEU A 134 10.78 17.90 -4.12
N ILE A 135 9.58 17.37 -4.22
CA ILE A 135 8.89 16.68 -3.15
C ILE A 135 9.01 15.17 -3.40
N VAL A 136 9.50 14.42 -2.42
CA VAL A 136 9.53 12.96 -2.44
C VAL A 136 8.46 12.44 -1.50
N HIS A 137 7.54 11.62 -2.03
CA HIS A 137 6.51 10.96 -1.25
C HIS A 137 6.87 9.48 -1.04
N VAL A 138 7.06 9.11 0.20
CA VAL A 138 7.46 7.76 0.61
C VAL A 138 6.23 6.97 1.05
N HIS A 139 5.82 6.02 0.22
CA HIS A 139 4.74 5.07 0.52
C HIS A 139 5.28 3.81 1.21
N ALA A 140 6.54 3.45 0.96
CA ALA A 140 7.29 2.43 1.68
C ALA A 140 8.79 2.63 1.44
N THR A 141 9.60 2.34 2.45
CA THR A 141 11.06 2.27 2.33
C THR A 141 11.52 0.85 2.03
N GLU A 142 12.79 0.70 1.64
CA GLU A 142 13.38 -0.64 1.50
C GLU A 142 13.43 -1.37 2.85
N PHE A 143 13.53 -0.68 3.97
CA PHE A 143 13.42 -1.29 5.31
C PHE A 143 12.06 -1.95 5.52
N ASP A 144 10.97 -1.36 5.01
CA ASP A 144 9.63 -1.94 5.07
C ASP A 144 9.52 -3.18 4.19
N ARG A 145 10.04 -3.11 2.96
CA ARG A 145 10.00 -4.20 1.97
C ARG A 145 10.87 -5.39 2.36
N ALA A 146 12.02 -5.11 2.92
CA ALA A 146 12.97 -6.12 3.36
C ALA A 146 12.49 -6.93 4.58
N GLY A 147 11.56 -6.40 5.35
CA GLY A 147 11.08 -7.03 6.58
C GLY A 147 12.22 -7.22 7.59
N ALA A 148 12.61 -8.48 7.83
CA ALA A 148 13.69 -8.82 8.77
C ALA A 148 15.08 -8.92 8.11
N THR A 149 15.22 -8.61 6.81
CA THR A 149 16.49 -8.67 6.08
C THR A 149 17.15 -7.30 5.94
N SER A 150 18.39 -7.26 5.46
CA SER A 150 19.13 -6.01 5.22
C SER A 150 18.61 -5.19 4.03
N GLY A 151 17.73 -5.76 3.21
CA GLY A 151 17.25 -5.11 2.00
C GLY A 151 18.25 -5.06 0.86
N ASN A 152 17.88 -4.39 -0.23
CA ASN A 152 18.73 -4.23 -1.41
C ASN A 152 19.59 -2.95 -1.28
N PRO A 153 20.94 -3.05 -1.28
CA PRO A 153 21.83 -1.90 -1.11
C PRO A 153 21.63 -0.81 -2.17
N LEU A 154 21.35 -1.20 -3.42
CA LEU A 154 21.10 -0.23 -4.50
C LEU A 154 19.82 0.57 -4.26
N VAL A 155 18.77 -0.08 -3.78
CA VAL A 155 17.49 0.60 -3.46
C VAL A 155 17.70 1.55 -2.28
N HIS A 156 18.41 1.12 -1.24
CA HIS A 156 18.79 2.00 -0.12
C HIS A 156 19.56 3.25 -0.58
N GLU A 157 20.51 3.08 -1.51
CA GLU A 157 21.28 4.20 -2.05
C GLU A 157 20.40 5.17 -2.83
N ILE A 158 19.51 4.67 -3.70
CA ILE A 158 18.59 5.52 -4.46
C ILE A 158 17.63 6.27 -3.52
N GLU A 159 17.09 5.60 -2.51
CA GLU A 159 16.24 6.22 -1.49
C GLU A 159 17.02 7.29 -0.72
N TYR A 160 18.21 7.00 -0.25
CA TYR A 160 19.06 7.97 0.47
C TYR A 160 19.32 9.22 -0.36
N GLN A 161 19.78 9.07 -1.61
CA GLN A 161 20.04 10.19 -2.49
C GLN A 161 18.78 11.00 -2.79
N GLY A 162 17.67 10.33 -3.10
CA GLY A 162 16.38 10.99 -3.35
C GLY A 162 15.88 11.78 -2.15
N LEU A 163 15.97 11.23 -0.96
CA LEU A 163 15.59 11.87 0.30
C LEU A 163 16.49 13.07 0.62
N MET A 164 17.81 12.93 0.41
CA MET A 164 18.78 14.02 0.62
C MET A 164 18.54 15.19 -0.33
N MET A 165 18.26 14.93 -1.61
CA MET A 165 18.03 15.96 -2.63
C MET A 165 16.63 16.58 -2.59
N ALA A 166 15.64 15.93 -1.96
CA ALA A 166 14.30 16.48 -1.82
C ALA A 166 14.29 17.81 -1.05
N ASP A 167 13.45 18.75 -1.39
CA ASP A 167 13.19 19.98 -0.63
C ASP A 167 12.20 19.70 0.51
N ARG A 168 11.26 18.82 0.30
CA ARG A 168 10.32 18.26 1.28
C ARG A 168 10.11 16.77 1.04
N ILE A 169 9.82 16.06 2.12
CA ILE A 169 9.51 14.64 2.09
C ILE A 169 8.14 14.46 2.72
N PHE A 170 7.25 13.74 2.02
CA PHE A 170 5.98 13.31 2.56
C PHE A 170 6.10 11.85 2.96
N ALA A 171 5.82 11.54 4.22
CA ALA A 171 5.77 10.19 4.76
C ALA A 171 4.31 9.81 5.02
N VAL A 172 3.89 8.62 4.64
CA VAL A 172 2.49 8.19 4.76
C VAL A 172 2.05 7.91 6.21
N SER A 173 2.99 7.92 7.16
CA SER A 173 2.74 7.73 8.59
C SER A 173 3.89 8.27 9.43
N GLN A 174 3.67 8.39 10.76
CA GLN A 174 4.75 8.71 11.71
C GLN A 174 5.79 7.58 11.74
N ILE A 175 5.37 6.31 11.66
CA ILE A 175 6.27 5.15 11.56
C ILE A 175 7.23 5.32 10.38
N THR A 176 6.71 5.67 9.19
CA THR A 176 7.54 5.92 8.00
C THR A 176 8.46 7.12 8.20
N LYS A 177 7.99 8.22 8.80
CA LYS A 177 8.82 9.36 9.16
C LYS A 177 9.96 8.97 10.10
N ASP A 178 9.67 8.18 11.11
CA ASP A 178 10.68 7.72 12.09
C ASP A 178 11.76 6.85 11.43
N ILE A 179 11.39 6.01 10.46
CA ILE A 179 12.35 5.24 9.64
C ILE A 179 13.22 6.19 8.81
N ILE A 180 12.62 7.15 8.12
CA ILE A 180 13.35 8.13 7.30
C ILE A 180 14.36 8.91 8.14
N VAL A 181 13.95 9.39 9.30
CA VAL A 181 14.82 10.17 10.19
C VAL A 181 15.90 9.28 10.82
N SER A 182 15.54 8.13 11.38
CA SER A 182 16.46 7.32 12.15
C SER A 182 17.39 6.44 11.31
N ARG A 183 16.91 5.92 10.16
CA ARG A 183 17.67 4.99 9.33
C ARG A 183 18.43 5.66 8.18
N TYR A 184 17.83 6.70 7.60
CA TYR A 184 18.47 7.47 6.53
C TYR A 184 19.17 8.74 7.04
N GLY A 185 19.00 9.10 8.33
CA GLY A 185 19.64 10.29 8.90
C GLY A 185 19.09 11.62 8.36
N ILE A 186 17.87 11.63 7.82
CA ILE A 186 17.25 12.82 7.26
C ILE A 186 16.74 13.74 8.39
N PRO A 187 16.96 15.07 8.31
CA PRO A 187 16.44 16.03 9.29
C PRO A 187 14.92 15.93 9.44
N ALA A 188 14.42 15.88 10.67
CA ALA A 188 13.00 15.67 10.96
C ALA A 188 12.09 16.79 10.46
N ASP A 189 12.60 18.02 10.38
CA ASP A 189 11.90 19.20 9.87
C ASP A 189 11.69 19.19 8.35
N LYS A 190 12.44 18.34 7.64
CA LYS A 190 12.29 18.11 6.21
C LYS A 190 11.14 17.13 5.89
N VAL A 191 10.71 16.34 6.88
CA VAL A 191 9.73 15.26 6.70
C VAL A 191 8.39 15.62 7.31
N GLU A 192 7.36 15.64 6.48
CA GLU A 192 5.96 15.89 6.89
C GLU A 192 5.15 14.59 6.80
N VAL A 193 4.29 14.35 7.79
CA VAL A 193 3.37 13.21 7.73
C VAL A 193 2.13 13.60 6.93
N VAL A 194 1.88 12.86 5.86
CA VAL A 194 0.74 13.02 4.97
C VAL A 194 0.06 11.65 4.83
N TYR A 195 -0.93 11.41 5.66
CA TYR A 195 -1.64 10.13 5.67
C TYR A 195 -2.38 9.89 4.35
N ASN A 196 -2.46 8.62 3.95
CA ASN A 196 -3.38 8.24 2.90
C ASN A 196 -4.82 8.29 3.41
N ALA A 197 -5.78 8.34 2.48
CA ALA A 197 -7.19 8.36 2.78
C ALA A 197 -7.95 7.28 2.00
N ILE A 198 -9.25 7.20 2.24
CA ILE A 198 -10.16 6.34 1.49
C ILE A 198 -11.08 7.21 0.61
N ASP A 199 -11.34 6.76 -0.62
CA ASP A 199 -12.38 7.38 -1.46
C ASP A 199 -13.68 6.58 -1.32
N LEU A 200 -14.54 7.02 -0.40
CA LEU A 200 -15.84 6.40 -0.16
C LEU A 200 -16.73 6.37 -1.41
N ALA A 201 -16.60 7.36 -2.28
CA ALA A 201 -17.37 7.40 -3.52
C ALA A 201 -16.92 6.33 -4.52
N SER A 202 -15.65 5.98 -4.54
CA SER A 202 -15.11 4.93 -5.43
C SER A 202 -15.50 3.53 -4.98
N LEU A 203 -15.72 3.33 -3.68
CA LEU A 203 -16.21 2.06 -3.13
C LEU A 203 -17.69 1.84 -3.42
N GLY A 204 -18.45 2.92 -3.63
CA GLY A 204 -19.82 2.93 -4.17
C GLY A 204 -20.85 2.14 -3.37
N ASN A 205 -22.10 2.17 -3.86
CA ASN A 205 -23.14 1.25 -3.42
C ASN A 205 -22.94 -0.10 -4.10
N TYR A 206 -22.08 -0.93 -3.52
CA TYR A 206 -21.85 -2.28 -4.02
C TYR A 206 -22.82 -3.26 -3.34
N GLU A 207 -23.58 -3.98 -4.14
CA GLU A 207 -24.43 -5.05 -3.65
C GLU A 207 -23.58 -6.31 -3.44
N TYR A 208 -23.49 -6.74 -2.18
CA TYR A 208 -22.77 -7.95 -1.79
C TYR A 208 -23.45 -9.18 -2.37
N ASP A 209 -22.68 -10.05 -3.05
CA ASP A 209 -23.18 -11.33 -3.54
C ASP A 209 -22.72 -12.49 -2.65
N ARG A 210 -23.58 -12.94 -1.75
CA ARG A 210 -23.33 -14.08 -0.86
C ARG A 210 -22.91 -15.37 -1.59
N ARG A 211 -23.19 -15.51 -2.90
CA ARG A 211 -22.81 -16.68 -3.69
C ARG A 211 -21.31 -16.75 -3.98
N THR A 212 -20.60 -15.61 -3.98
CA THR A 212 -19.15 -15.57 -4.25
C THR A 212 -18.39 -16.42 -3.24
N TYR A 213 -18.78 -16.35 -1.97
CA TYR A 213 -18.19 -17.14 -0.88
C TYR A 213 -19.27 -17.97 -0.16
N SER A 214 -20.11 -18.66 -0.93
CA SER A 214 -21.30 -19.38 -0.43
C SER A 214 -20.98 -20.36 0.69
N TYR A 215 -19.84 -21.05 0.64
CA TYR A 215 -19.42 -21.96 1.70
C TYR A 215 -19.18 -21.22 3.04
N LEU A 216 -18.49 -20.08 3.02
CA LEU A 216 -18.26 -19.26 4.21
C LEU A 216 -19.58 -18.68 4.74
N GLU A 217 -20.50 -18.30 3.84
CA GLU A 217 -21.84 -17.84 4.23
C GLU A 217 -22.65 -18.95 4.92
N THR A 218 -22.57 -20.20 4.43
CA THR A 218 -23.19 -21.34 5.11
C THR A 218 -22.62 -21.52 6.51
N LEU A 219 -21.29 -21.46 6.67
CA LEU A 219 -20.66 -21.55 7.99
C LEU A 219 -21.09 -20.38 8.92
N LYS A 220 -21.25 -19.17 8.38
CA LYS A 220 -21.78 -18.03 9.17
C LYS A 220 -23.22 -18.30 9.64
N ASP A 221 -24.08 -18.84 8.79
CA ASP A 221 -25.44 -19.23 9.14
C ASP A 221 -25.46 -20.35 10.22
N GLU A 222 -24.39 -21.16 10.33
CA GLU A 222 -24.15 -22.15 11.40
C GLU A 222 -23.46 -21.56 12.65
N GLY A 223 -23.23 -20.25 12.70
CA GLY A 223 -22.65 -19.51 13.84
C GLY A 223 -21.12 -19.45 13.86
N TYR A 224 -20.45 -19.69 12.72
CA TYR A 224 -19.01 -19.44 12.61
C TYR A 224 -18.73 -17.97 12.39
N THR A 225 -17.56 -17.51 12.88
CA THR A 225 -17.01 -16.17 12.62
C THR A 225 -15.92 -16.28 11.56
N VAL A 226 -16.01 -15.48 10.51
CA VAL A 226 -15.02 -15.40 9.44
C VAL A 226 -13.97 -14.37 9.79
N VAL A 227 -12.73 -14.81 9.98
CA VAL A 227 -11.54 -13.98 10.18
C VAL A 227 -10.77 -13.90 8.87
N ALA A 228 -10.65 -12.71 8.29
CA ALA A 228 -10.04 -12.54 6.98
C ALA A 228 -8.75 -11.71 7.00
N THR A 229 -7.84 -12.03 6.09
CA THR A 229 -6.75 -11.16 5.65
C THR A 229 -6.74 -11.09 4.13
N ILE A 230 -6.61 -9.88 3.58
CA ILE A 230 -6.66 -9.62 2.13
C ILE A 230 -5.38 -8.86 1.77
N THR A 231 -4.40 -9.58 1.22
CA THR A 231 -3.06 -9.01 1.02
C THR A 231 -2.22 -9.87 0.07
N ARG A 232 -1.03 -9.37 -0.28
CA ARG A 232 0.00 -10.20 -0.96
C ARG A 232 0.65 -11.14 0.05
N PHE A 233 0.97 -12.36 -0.38
CA PHE A 233 1.60 -13.37 0.48
C PHE A 233 3.12 -13.22 0.46
N THR A 234 3.60 -12.22 1.20
CA THR A 234 5.03 -11.89 1.36
C THR A 234 5.41 -11.88 2.83
N VAL A 235 6.69 -12.03 3.14
CA VAL A 235 7.23 -12.00 4.52
C VAL A 235 6.80 -10.73 5.27
N GLN A 236 6.80 -9.59 4.58
CA GLN A 236 6.37 -8.30 5.14
C GLN A 236 4.96 -8.36 5.75
N LYS A 237 4.07 -9.20 5.22
CA LYS A 237 2.66 -9.27 5.66
C LYS A 237 2.43 -10.18 6.86
N GLY A 238 3.46 -10.89 7.34
CA GLY A 238 3.43 -11.63 8.59
C GLY A 238 2.40 -12.77 8.66
N LEU A 239 2.04 -13.36 7.50
CA LEU A 239 0.98 -14.36 7.41
C LEU A 239 1.30 -15.67 8.15
N THR A 240 2.59 -15.98 8.33
CA THR A 240 3.02 -17.11 9.17
C THR A 240 2.53 -16.95 10.61
N HIS A 241 2.67 -15.73 11.19
CA HIS A 241 2.16 -15.42 12.53
C HIS A 241 0.63 -15.47 12.58
N PHE A 242 -0.05 -15.02 11.51
CA PHE A 242 -1.50 -15.11 11.41
C PHE A 242 -1.98 -16.57 11.45
N ILE A 243 -1.38 -17.48 10.68
CA ILE A 243 -1.73 -18.92 10.67
C ILE A 243 -1.45 -19.56 12.03
N GLN A 244 -0.33 -19.22 12.67
CA GLN A 244 -0.02 -19.72 14.03
C GLN A 244 -1.07 -19.23 15.05
N ALA A 245 -1.48 -17.97 14.99
CA ALA A 245 -2.53 -17.42 15.86
C ALA A 245 -3.90 -18.04 15.55
N ALA A 246 -4.19 -18.34 14.29
CA ALA A 246 -5.40 -19.05 13.87
C ALA A 246 -5.46 -20.46 14.49
N ALA A 247 -4.35 -21.19 14.53
CA ALA A 247 -4.27 -22.48 15.21
C ALA A 247 -4.52 -22.36 16.70
N ARG A 248 -3.85 -21.39 17.36
CA ARG A 248 -4.08 -21.10 18.80
C ARG A 248 -5.51 -20.73 19.14
N ALA A 249 -6.13 -19.92 18.28
CA ALA A 249 -7.53 -19.53 18.46
C ALA A 249 -8.47 -20.73 18.26
N SER A 250 -8.19 -21.61 17.30
CA SER A 250 -8.99 -22.80 17.02
C SER A 250 -8.94 -23.86 18.14
N GLU A 251 -7.83 -23.93 18.89
CA GLU A 251 -7.71 -24.78 20.08
C GLU A 251 -8.69 -24.37 21.20
N LYS A 252 -8.99 -23.07 21.29
CA LYS A 252 -9.81 -22.49 22.37
C LYS A 252 -11.28 -22.24 21.94
N HIS A 253 -11.53 -22.08 20.62
CA HIS A 253 -12.85 -21.74 20.10
C HIS A 253 -13.07 -22.36 18.70
N ASP A 254 -14.00 -23.32 18.62
CA ASP A 254 -14.21 -24.12 17.40
C ASP A 254 -14.88 -23.37 16.25
N LYS A 255 -15.62 -22.30 16.55
CA LYS A 255 -16.43 -21.57 15.57
C LYS A 255 -15.70 -20.43 14.87
N LEU A 256 -14.42 -20.68 14.51
CA LEU A 256 -13.61 -19.76 13.71
C LEU A 256 -13.21 -20.39 12.38
N VAL A 257 -13.29 -19.62 11.31
CA VAL A 257 -12.75 -19.96 9.99
C VAL A 257 -11.95 -18.78 9.44
N PHE A 258 -10.94 -19.07 8.64
CA PHE A 258 -9.93 -18.11 8.22
C PHE A 258 -9.89 -17.98 6.71
N LEU A 259 -10.06 -16.77 6.20
CA LEU A 259 -10.00 -16.44 4.77
C LEU A 259 -8.71 -15.71 4.45
N LEU A 260 -7.85 -16.31 3.63
CA LEU A 260 -6.67 -15.66 3.08
C LEU A 260 -6.92 -15.34 1.60
N ALA A 261 -7.25 -14.07 1.32
CA ALA A 261 -7.49 -13.62 -0.04
C ALA A 261 -6.27 -12.89 -0.59
N GLY A 262 -5.68 -13.47 -1.61
CA GLY A 262 -4.44 -12.97 -2.21
C GLY A 262 -3.54 -14.09 -2.73
N ASP A 263 -2.35 -13.68 -3.19
CA ASP A 263 -1.33 -14.60 -3.69
C ASP A 263 0.07 -14.03 -3.44
N GLY A 264 1.08 -14.87 -3.56
CA GLY A 264 2.48 -14.46 -3.41
C GLY A 264 3.41 -15.62 -3.15
N GLU A 265 4.68 -15.29 -2.93
CA GLU A 265 5.77 -16.25 -2.79
C GLU A 265 5.61 -17.22 -1.60
N GLN A 266 4.90 -16.81 -0.55
CA GLN A 266 4.69 -17.64 0.65
C GLN A 266 3.47 -18.58 0.54
N ARG A 267 2.73 -18.59 -0.55
CA ARG A 267 1.48 -19.36 -0.66
C ARG A 267 1.64 -20.82 -0.28
N ASP A 268 2.62 -21.49 -0.87
CA ASP A 268 2.83 -22.94 -0.64
C ASP A 268 3.33 -23.24 0.78
N GLU A 269 4.10 -22.32 1.35
CA GLU A 269 4.55 -22.38 2.75
C GLU A 269 3.36 -22.26 3.71
N LEU A 270 2.46 -21.28 3.48
CA LEU A 270 1.29 -21.06 4.31
C LEU A 270 0.29 -22.21 4.26
N ILE A 271 0.10 -22.83 3.09
CA ILE A 271 -0.74 -24.04 2.94
C ILE A 271 -0.15 -25.20 3.76
N ARG A 272 1.16 -25.46 3.64
CA ARG A 272 1.83 -26.50 4.42
C ARG A 272 1.74 -26.22 5.92
N LEU A 273 2.01 -25.00 6.34
CA LEU A 273 1.93 -24.59 7.75
C LEU A 273 0.52 -24.82 8.32
N SER A 274 -0.54 -24.52 7.55
CA SER A 274 -1.92 -24.77 7.97
C SER A 274 -2.19 -26.26 8.19
N ALA A 275 -1.63 -27.12 7.35
CA ALA A 275 -1.74 -28.57 7.50
C ALA A 275 -0.93 -29.10 8.70
N ASP A 276 0.31 -28.63 8.86
CA ASP A 276 1.20 -29.04 9.96
C ASP A 276 0.62 -28.66 11.33
N LEU A 277 -0.12 -27.55 11.40
CA LEU A 277 -0.80 -27.07 12.61
C LEU A 277 -2.22 -27.68 12.80
N GLY A 278 -2.67 -28.54 11.87
CA GLY A 278 -3.95 -29.26 11.97
C GLY A 278 -5.19 -28.39 11.77
N ILE A 279 -5.08 -27.27 11.07
CA ILE A 279 -6.21 -26.33 10.78
C ILE A 279 -6.51 -26.18 9.30
N ALA A 280 -6.04 -27.10 8.44
CA ALA A 280 -6.22 -26.97 6.99
C ALA A 280 -7.70 -26.97 6.55
N ASP A 281 -8.59 -27.58 7.30
CA ASP A 281 -10.04 -27.62 7.09
C ASP A 281 -10.73 -26.29 7.45
N LYS A 282 -10.06 -25.42 8.21
CA LYS A 282 -10.55 -24.09 8.64
C LYS A 282 -9.96 -22.92 7.86
N VAL A 283 -8.95 -23.15 7.00
CA VAL A 283 -8.21 -22.11 6.28
C VAL A 283 -8.53 -22.13 4.79
N PHE A 284 -9.08 -21.04 4.27
CA PHE A 284 -9.52 -20.90 2.89
C PHE A 284 -8.63 -19.95 2.11
N PHE A 285 -7.93 -20.45 1.10
CA PHE A 285 -7.07 -19.68 0.20
C PHE A 285 -7.81 -19.40 -1.10
N THR A 286 -8.07 -18.12 -1.41
CA THR A 286 -8.78 -17.75 -2.65
C THR A 286 -7.89 -17.65 -3.87
N GLY A 287 -6.58 -17.49 -3.68
CA GLY A 287 -5.69 -16.96 -4.71
C GLY A 287 -5.92 -15.46 -4.93
N PHE A 288 -5.35 -14.92 -6.01
CA PHE A 288 -5.43 -13.50 -6.32
C PHE A 288 -6.86 -13.09 -6.70
N VAL A 289 -7.43 -12.11 -6.00
CA VAL A 289 -8.80 -11.63 -6.20
C VAL A 289 -8.84 -10.20 -6.74
N ARG A 290 -9.82 -9.91 -7.60
CA ARG A 290 -10.08 -8.57 -8.17
C ARG A 290 -11.57 -8.28 -8.26
N GLY A 291 -11.90 -6.99 -8.39
CA GLY A 291 -13.25 -6.52 -8.66
C GLY A 291 -14.28 -7.05 -7.66
N LYS A 292 -15.27 -7.81 -8.14
CA LYS A 292 -16.35 -8.39 -7.34
C LYS A 292 -15.82 -9.32 -6.24
N GLN A 293 -14.95 -10.28 -6.57
CA GLN A 293 -14.41 -11.24 -5.60
C GLN A 293 -13.63 -10.54 -4.48
N TRP A 294 -12.87 -9.51 -4.80
CA TRP A 294 -12.13 -8.71 -3.85
C TRP A 294 -13.07 -7.98 -2.86
N ARG A 295 -14.15 -7.35 -3.35
CA ARG A 295 -15.12 -6.67 -2.48
C ARG A 295 -15.92 -7.67 -1.62
N ASP A 296 -16.33 -8.79 -2.20
CA ASP A 296 -17.06 -9.82 -1.48
C ASP A 296 -16.20 -10.48 -0.39
N ALA A 297 -14.87 -10.56 -0.57
CA ALA A 297 -13.95 -11.03 0.48
C ALA A 297 -13.95 -10.14 1.72
N TYR A 298 -14.08 -8.82 1.56
CA TYR A 298 -14.26 -7.91 2.70
C TYR A 298 -15.66 -8.07 3.32
N ASN A 299 -16.70 -8.23 2.50
CA ASN A 299 -18.08 -8.31 2.99
C ASN A 299 -18.35 -9.59 3.78
N VAL A 300 -17.76 -10.72 3.41
CA VAL A 300 -17.93 -11.98 4.14
C VAL A 300 -17.20 -11.96 5.49
N ALA A 301 -16.16 -11.11 5.64
CA ALA A 301 -15.33 -11.03 6.83
C ALA A 301 -16.07 -10.38 8.01
N ASP A 302 -16.08 -11.05 9.16
CA ASP A 302 -16.53 -10.49 10.42
C ASP A 302 -15.40 -9.76 11.13
N ILE A 303 -14.19 -10.30 11.04
CA ILE A 303 -12.96 -9.76 11.60
C ILE A 303 -11.93 -9.66 10.48
N PHE A 304 -11.29 -8.52 10.35
CA PHE A 304 -10.15 -8.34 9.45
C PHE A 304 -8.87 -8.22 10.27
N VAL A 305 -7.87 -9.01 9.90
CA VAL A 305 -6.54 -9.00 10.55
C VAL A 305 -5.49 -8.46 9.60
N MET A 306 -4.76 -7.46 10.05
CA MET A 306 -3.53 -6.98 9.41
C MET A 306 -2.34 -7.40 10.27
N SER A 307 -1.66 -8.46 9.86
CA SER A 307 -0.57 -9.10 10.61
C SER A 307 0.84 -8.63 10.20
N SER A 308 0.93 -7.52 9.49
CA SER A 308 2.16 -7.06 8.87
C SER A 308 3.29 -6.85 9.89
N VAL A 309 4.49 -7.32 9.53
CA VAL A 309 5.77 -7.07 10.23
C VAL A 309 6.17 -5.60 10.09
N SER A 310 5.88 -5.02 8.94
CA SER A 310 6.00 -3.60 8.64
C SER A 310 4.93 -3.20 7.63
N GLU A 311 4.09 -2.23 7.99
CA GLU A 311 3.06 -1.69 7.12
C GLU A 311 3.13 -0.15 7.17
N PRO A 312 3.69 0.50 6.18
CA PRO A 312 3.85 1.95 6.18
C PRO A 312 2.55 2.70 6.44
N PHE A 313 1.45 2.23 5.85
CA PHE A 313 0.12 2.78 6.13
C PHE A 313 -0.93 1.69 6.36
N GLY A 314 -1.42 1.02 5.30
CA GLY A 314 -2.41 -0.05 5.40
C GLY A 314 -3.81 0.33 4.90
N LEU A 315 -3.94 0.68 3.62
CA LEU A 315 -5.23 1.01 2.98
C LEU A 315 -6.27 -0.10 3.14
N THR A 316 -5.86 -1.36 3.12
CA THR A 316 -6.74 -2.52 3.26
C THR A 316 -7.51 -2.54 4.59
N ALA A 317 -6.97 -1.91 5.65
CA ALA A 317 -7.70 -1.76 6.91
C ALA A 317 -8.86 -0.75 6.79
N LEU A 318 -8.67 0.35 6.04
CA LEU A 318 -9.75 1.31 5.76
C LEU A 318 -10.84 0.67 4.88
N GLU A 319 -10.44 -0.15 3.91
CA GLU A 319 -11.36 -0.92 3.06
C GLU A 319 -12.17 -1.92 3.89
N ALA A 320 -11.53 -2.66 4.80
CA ALA A 320 -12.21 -3.58 5.70
C ALA A 320 -13.18 -2.86 6.66
N ALA A 321 -12.78 -1.70 7.19
CA ALA A 321 -13.64 -0.85 8.01
C ALA A 321 -14.90 -0.38 7.26
N HIS A 322 -14.74 -0.02 5.98
CA HIS A 322 -15.86 0.36 5.11
C HIS A 322 -16.86 -0.79 4.94
N HIS A 323 -16.37 -2.01 4.78
CA HIS A 323 -17.17 -3.24 4.65
C HIS A 323 -17.63 -3.82 6.00
N ASN A 324 -17.54 -3.02 7.08
CA ASN A 324 -18.09 -3.36 8.40
C ASN A 324 -17.39 -4.53 9.12
N ALA A 325 -16.13 -4.82 8.84
CA ALA A 325 -15.32 -5.75 9.62
C ALA A 325 -14.82 -5.11 10.92
N ALA A 326 -14.71 -5.87 12.01
CA ALA A 326 -13.95 -5.47 13.18
C ALA A 326 -12.46 -5.64 12.89
N LEU A 327 -11.60 -4.71 13.35
CA LEU A 327 -10.20 -4.69 12.96
C LEU A 327 -9.26 -5.11 14.09
N ILE A 328 -8.33 -6.00 13.76
CA ILE A 328 -7.15 -6.32 14.58
C ILE A 328 -5.91 -6.00 13.75
N ILE A 329 -5.08 -5.09 14.21
CA ILE A 329 -3.97 -4.52 13.43
C ILE A 329 -2.67 -4.59 14.21
N SER A 330 -1.58 -5.03 13.55
CA SER A 330 -0.26 -4.99 14.17
C SER A 330 0.13 -3.56 14.53
N ARG A 331 0.86 -3.38 15.64
CA ARG A 331 1.38 -2.07 16.07
C ARG A 331 2.35 -1.45 15.06
N GLN A 332 2.90 -2.28 14.18
CA GLN A 332 3.83 -1.92 13.12
C GLN A 332 3.10 -1.43 11.85
N SER A 333 1.85 -0.98 11.97
CA SER A 333 1.03 -0.50 10.86
C SER A 333 0.60 0.95 11.07
N GLY A 334 0.92 1.82 10.09
CA GLY A 334 0.70 3.27 10.18
C GLY A 334 -0.77 3.68 10.27
N VAL A 335 -1.70 2.90 9.71
CA VAL A 335 -3.15 3.18 9.84
C VAL A 335 -3.63 3.19 11.28
N GLY A 336 -2.93 2.50 12.18
CA GLY A 336 -3.21 2.53 13.61
C GLY A 336 -2.91 3.88 14.29
N GLU A 337 -2.31 4.85 13.57
CA GLU A 337 -2.12 6.22 14.06
C GLU A 337 -3.40 7.05 13.93
N ILE A 338 -4.30 6.66 13.03
CA ILE A 338 -5.55 7.39 12.73
C ILE A 338 -6.83 6.61 13.06
N LEU A 339 -6.74 5.29 13.28
CA LEU A 339 -7.83 4.44 13.76
C LEU A 339 -7.55 4.04 15.20
N HIS A 340 -8.48 4.34 16.11
CA HIS A 340 -8.33 4.10 17.56
C HIS A 340 -9.25 3.01 18.08
N SER A 341 -10.42 2.80 17.47
CA SER A 341 -11.38 1.76 17.85
C SER A 341 -11.04 0.41 17.22
N ILE A 342 -9.80 -0.01 17.37
CA ILE A 342 -9.22 -1.24 16.84
C ILE A 342 -8.48 -2.01 17.93
N PHE A 343 -8.37 -3.31 17.78
CA PHE A 343 -7.43 -4.06 18.58
C PHE A 343 -6.03 -3.98 17.99
N ARG A 344 -5.02 -3.85 18.87
CA ARG A 344 -3.61 -3.76 18.48
C ARG A 344 -2.78 -4.79 19.24
N TYR A 345 -1.81 -5.39 18.53
CA TYR A 345 -0.88 -6.37 19.07
C TYR A 345 0.48 -6.22 18.38
N ASP A 346 1.53 -6.73 18.97
CA ASP A 346 2.82 -6.82 18.30
C ASP A 346 2.82 -8.04 17.37
N PHE A 347 3.31 -7.91 16.13
CA PHE A 347 3.13 -8.93 15.07
C PHE A 347 3.63 -10.33 15.50
N TRP A 348 4.57 -10.41 16.42
CA TRP A 348 5.10 -11.67 16.96
C TRP A 348 4.27 -12.25 18.13
N ASP A 349 3.34 -11.49 18.70
CA ASP A 349 2.52 -11.90 19.84
C ASP A 349 1.29 -12.69 19.37
N ILE A 350 1.55 -13.97 19.04
CA ILE A 350 0.57 -14.90 18.49
C ILE A 350 -0.59 -15.15 19.46
N ASP A 351 -0.29 -15.30 20.76
CA ASP A 351 -1.30 -15.58 21.78
C ASP A 351 -2.23 -14.37 21.97
N ARG A 352 -1.69 -13.15 21.94
CA ARG A 352 -2.50 -11.93 21.99
C ARG A 352 -3.43 -11.80 20.79
N LEU A 353 -2.94 -12.10 19.58
CA LEU A 353 -3.76 -12.09 18.39
C LEU A 353 -4.89 -13.11 18.48
N ALA A 354 -4.60 -14.35 18.92
CA ALA A 354 -5.59 -15.40 19.10
C ALA A 354 -6.67 -14.98 20.10
N ASP A 355 -6.28 -14.46 21.28
CA ASP A 355 -7.22 -14.00 22.31
C ASP A 355 -8.10 -12.83 21.80
N GLN A 356 -7.57 -11.92 21.00
CA GLN A 356 -8.33 -10.83 20.40
C GLN A 356 -9.35 -11.33 19.36
N MET A 357 -9.00 -12.31 18.52
CA MET A 357 -9.96 -12.96 17.60
C MET A 357 -11.12 -13.58 18.39
N ILE A 358 -10.82 -14.35 19.41
CA ILE A 358 -11.82 -15.00 20.27
C ILE A 358 -12.70 -13.97 20.97
N ALA A 359 -12.13 -12.91 21.54
CA ALA A 359 -12.87 -11.88 22.24
C ALA A 359 -13.92 -11.20 21.35
N ILE A 360 -13.56 -10.90 20.09
CA ILE A 360 -14.50 -10.31 19.13
C ILE A 360 -15.57 -11.33 18.69
N ALA A 361 -15.16 -12.59 18.43
CA ALA A 361 -16.06 -13.65 17.99
C ALA A 361 -17.11 -14.02 19.05
N THR A 362 -16.72 -14.01 20.35
CA THR A 362 -17.58 -14.43 21.45
C THR A 362 -18.37 -13.29 22.10
N SER A 363 -18.10 -12.03 21.76
CA SER A 363 -18.78 -10.86 22.31
C SER A 363 -19.43 -10.01 21.22
N PRO A 364 -20.74 -10.25 20.89
CA PRO A 364 -21.46 -9.45 19.91
C PRO A 364 -21.49 -7.95 20.24
N ALA A 365 -21.55 -7.58 21.52
CA ALA A 365 -21.55 -6.19 21.95
C ALA A 365 -20.20 -5.52 21.62
N LEU A 366 -19.07 -6.17 21.94
CA LEU A 366 -17.74 -5.68 21.62
C LEU A 366 -17.54 -5.53 20.11
N SER A 367 -17.94 -6.56 19.34
CA SER A 367 -17.88 -6.52 17.88
C SER A 367 -18.68 -5.35 17.30
N HIS A 368 -19.90 -5.13 17.80
CA HIS A 368 -20.76 -4.03 17.38
C HIS A 368 -20.14 -2.66 17.69
N ASP A 369 -19.63 -2.47 18.89
CA ASP A 369 -19.01 -1.21 19.35
C ASP A 369 -17.77 -0.86 18.51
N LEU A 370 -16.87 -1.84 18.29
CA LEU A 370 -15.68 -1.66 17.44
C LEU A 370 -16.11 -1.20 16.04
N ARG A 371 -17.01 -1.91 15.37
CA ARG A 371 -17.47 -1.60 14.01
C ARG A 371 -18.15 -0.22 13.93
N THR A 372 -18.98 0.12 14.92
CA THR A 372 -19.70 1.40 14.96
C THR A 372 -18.74 2.57 15.13
N ASN A 373 -17.77 2.45 16.03
CA ASN A 373 -16.81 3.51 16.30
C ASN A 373 -15.81 3.70 15.15
N ILE A 374 -15.28 2.60 14.59
CA ILE A 374 -14.42 2.66 13.39
C ILE A 374 -15.10 3.39 12.24
N ARG A 375 -16.41 3.12 11.99
CA ARG A 375 -17.16 3.81 10.94
C ARG A 375 -17.17 5.31 11.11
N ARG A 376 -17.23 5.82 12.35
CA ARG A 376 -17.16 7.25 12.64
C ARG A 376 -15.76 7.82 12.46
N GLU A 377 -14.73 7.02 12.72
CA GLU A 377 -13.34 7.44 12.59
C GLU A 377 -12.93 7.56 11.11
N TYR A 378 -13.12 6.51 10.32
CA TYR A 378 -12.68 6.55 8.92
C TYR A 378 -13.50 7.52 8.05
N ALA A 379 -14.74 7.82 8.41
CA ALA A 379 -15.55 8.81 7.70
C ALA A 379 -14.97 10.25 7.77
N ARG A 380 -14.06 10.50 8.70
CA ARG A 380 -13.36 11.78 8.85
C ARG A 380 -12.07 11.85 8.01
N ILE A 381 -11.65 10.76 7.40
CA ILE A 381 -10.43 10.67 6.63
C ILE A 381 -10.78 10.88 5.16
N SER A 382 -10.35 11.98 4.55
CA SER A 382 -10.71 12.31 3.18
C SER A 382 -9.51 12.72 2.33
N TRP A 383 -9.51 12.30 1.06
CA TRP A 383 -8.51 12.75 0.09
C TRP A 383 -8.54 14.27 -0.14
N LYS A 384 -9.68 14.93 0.11
CA LYS A 384 -9.80 16.38 0.02
C LYS A 384 -8.91 17.08 1.06
N ASP A 385 -8.92 16.61 2.31
CA ASP A 385 -8.11 17.18 3.37
C ASP A 385 -6.62 16.89 3.14
N VAL A 386 -6.28 15.68 2.66
CA VAL A 386 -4.93 15.34 2.21
C VAL A 386 -4.45 16.28 1.10
N ALA A 387 -5.28 16.52 0.08
CA ALA A 387 -4.93 17.41 -1.02
C ALA A 387 -4.69 18.86 -0.54
N ARG A 388 -5.52 19.36 0.37
CA ARG A 388 -5.33 20.70 0.96
C ARG A 388 -4.04 20.79 1.75
N GLN A 389 -3.71 19.78 2.54
CA GLN A 389 -2.42 19.70 3.23
C GLN A 389 -1.27 19.73 2.22
N CYS A 390 -1.31 18.89 1.18
CA CYS A 390 -0.30 18.87 0.13
C CYS A 390 -0.16 20.23 -0.57
N MET A 391 -1.27 20.88 -0.94
CA MET A 391 -1.25 22.19 -1.60
C MET A 391 -0.61 23.26 -0.70
N ALA A 392 -0.91 23.27 0.59
CA ALA A 392 -0.28 24.18 1.54
C ALA A 392 1.24 23.96 1.63
N LEU A 393 1.68 22.70 1.68
CA LEU A 393 3.08 22.31 1.70
C LEU A 393 3.80 22.66 0.38
N TYR A 394 3.15 22.47 -0.79
CA TYR A 394 3.70 22.91 -2.08
C TYR A 394 3.93 24.40 -2.11
N HIS A 395 2.93 25.21 -1.74
CA HIS A 395 3.06 26.66 -1.72
C HIS A 395 4.18 27.13 -0.77
N HIS A 396 4.32 26.49 0.39
CA HIS A 396 5.39 26.80 1.33
C HIS A 396 6.78 26.47 0.72
N THR A 397 6.91 25.30 0.11
CA THR A 397 8.19 24.84 -0.48
C THR A 397 8.59 25.70 -1.69
N ILE A 398 7.64 26.05 -2.56
CA ILE A 398 7.88 26.91 -3.73
C ILE A 398 8.36 28.31 -3.29
N ARG A 399 7.72 28.92 -2.27
CA ARG A 399 8.15 30.23 -1.74
C ARG A 399 9.53 30.19 -1.12
N GLY A 400 9.86 29.13 -0.38
CA GLY A 400 11.18 28.94 0.23
C GLY A 400 12.30 28.71 -0.80
N ALA A 401 12.00 28.18 -1.98
CA ALA A 401 12.95 28.00 -3.06
C ALA A 401 13.20 29.29 -3.90
N THR A 402 12.33 30.30 -3.77
CA THR A 402 12.43 31.59 -4.48
C THR A 402 13.01 32.72 -3.62
N SER A 403 13.20 32.50 -2.33
CA SER A 403 13.87 33.38 -1.38
C SER A 403 15.33 33.01 -1.21
#